data_1e7aca9a60ac6b4c545f29a948d09bfe
#
_entry.id   1e7aca9a60ac6b4c545f29a948d09bfe
#
_cell.length_a   1.000
_cell.length_b   1.000
_cell.length_c   1.000
_cell.angle_alpha   90.00
_cell.angle_beta   90.00
_cell.angle_gamma   90.00
#
_symmetry.space_group_name_H-M   'P 1'
#
loop_
_entity.id
_entity.type
_entity.pdbx_description
1 polymer ?
#
loop_
_entity_poly.entity_id
_entity_poly.type
_entity_poly.pdbx_seq_one_letter_code
_entity_poly.pdbx_strand_id
1 'polypeptide(L)'
;LPGGARKTEKKTPNMLPSQEASKIYHDNYMRNSRAIGVLWAIFTICFAIVNVVVFIQPYWIGDSVNTPQSGYFGLFYYCVGTGPSPSREISCVGSFSDFSSIPSGAFKAATVFVLLSMVLILSCIACMALFFFCNTSTVYKTCAWMQLLCGVCLVLGCMIFPDGWDAEVIRDMCGEQTGKYSLGDCSVRWAYMLAIMGILDALILSFLAFVLGNRQTDFYLDDLQTDNKGDLESNSLQLSFF
;
A
#
# COMPACT_ATOMS: atom_id res chain seq x y z
N LEU A 1 0.46 47.12 -53.61
CA LEU A 1 1.38 47.39 -52.48
C LEU A 1 1.00 46.49 -51.29
N PRO A 2 1.82 45.51 -50.86
CA PRO A 2 1.49 44.69 -49.72
C PRO A 2 2.22 45.24 -48.47
N GLY A 3 1.42 45.57 -47.46
CA GLY A 3 1.91 45.91 -46.13
C GLY A 3 2.36 44.66 -45.37
N GLY A 4 3.64 44.54 -45.20
CA GLY A 4 4.22 43.46 -44.36
C GLY A 4 3.97 43.73 -42.89
N ALA A 5 3.15 42.88 -42.27
CA ALA A 5 3.00 42.82 -40.80
C ALA A 5 4.30 42.26 -40.20
N ARG A 6 5.09 43.13 -39.61
CA ARG A 6 6.29 42.78 -38.80
C ARG A 6 5.82 42.09 -37.54
N LYS A 7 5.93 40.77 -37.50
CA LYS A 7 5.77 40.01 -36.26
C LYS A 7 6.82 40.50 -35.25
N THR A 8 6.40 41.18 -34.23
CA THR A 8 7.24 41.49 -33.06
C THR A 8 7.59 40.19 -32.36
N GLU A 9 8.75 39.70 -32.60
CA GLU A 9 9.35 38.63 -31.84
C GLU A 9 9.56 39.11 -30.41
N LYS A 10 8.77 38.51 -29.48
CA LYS A 10 8.95 38.76 -28.06
C LYS A 10 10.32 38.26 -27.65
N LYS A 11 11.27 39.20 -27.55
CA LYS A 11 12.61 38.95 -27.00
C LYS A 11 12.46 38.44 -25.58
N THR A 12 12.63 37.15 -25.38
CA THR A 12 12.78 36.55 -24.06
C THR A 12 14.01 37.19 -23.38
N PRO A 13 13.92 37.59 -22.11
CA PRO A 13 15.07 38.19 -21.42
C PRO A 13 16.24 37.21 -21.48
N ASN A 14 17.42 37.72 -21.80
CA ASN A 14 18.69 36.99 -21.85
C ASN A 14 18.98 36.43 -20.42
N MET A 15 18.53 35.23 -20.16
CA MET A 15 18.92 34.52 -18.93
C MET A 15 20.33 34.00 -19.10
N LEU A 16 21.15 34.10 -18.04
CA LEU A 16 22.48 33.53 -18.01
C LEU A 16 22.37 32.00 -18.23
N PRO A 17 23.32 31.36 -18.97
CA PRO A 17 23.28 29.93 -19.28
C PRO A 17 23.10 29.05 -18.02
N SER A 18 23.65 29.48 -16.88
CA SER A 18 23.49 28.80 -15.60
C SER A 18 22.06 28.85 -15.05
N GLN A 19 21.31 29.92 -15.31
CA GLN A 19 19.91 30.06 -14.89
C GLN A 19 18.99 29.23 -15.79
N GLU A 20 19.26 29.14 -17.08
CA GLU A 20 18.49 28.24 -17.97
C GLU A 20 18.73 26.79 -17.62
N ALA A 21 19.95 26.37 -17.34
CA ALA A 21 20.29 25.02 -16.92
C ALA A 21 19.60 24.66 -15.60
N SER A 22 19.60 25.57 -14.61
CA SER A 22 18.91 25.40 -13.34
C SER A 22 17.41 25.25 -13.52
N LYS A 23 16.79 26.06 -14.38
CA LYS A 23 15.35 25.98 -14.68
C LYS A 23 14.97 24.67 -15.37
N ILE A 24 15.75 24.22 -16.35
CA ILE A 24 15.54 22.94 -17.05
C ILE A 24 15.67 21.78 -16.07
N TYR A 25 16.66 21.81 -15.17
CA TYR A 25 16.83 20.80 -14.14
C TYR A 25 15.64 20.76 -13.19
N HIS A 26 15.16 21.90 -12.72
CA HIS A 26 13.99 22.02 -11.85
C HIS A 26 12.71 21.48 -12.53
N ASP A 27 12.47 21.85 -13.79
CA ASP A 27 11.30 21.39 -14.56
C ASP A 27 11.33 19.86 -14.77
N ASN A 28 12.50 19.29 -15.08
CA ASN A 28 12.68 17.84 -15.21
C ASN A 28 12.46 17.11 -13.88
N TYR A 29 12.96 17.69 -12.80
CA TYR A 29 12.80 17.13 -11.45
C TYR A 29 11.33 17.13 -11.01
N MET A 30 10.58 18.21 -11.28
CA MET A 30 9.16 18.31 -11.04
C MET A 30 8.36 17.27 -11.84
N ARG A 31 8.67 17.12 -13.11
CA ARG A 31 8.04 16.15 -14.01
C ARG A 31 8.26 14.73 -13.51
N ASN A 32 9.49 14.38 -13.13
CA ASN A 32 9.82 13.07 -12.58
C ASN A 32 9.09 12.80 -11.28
N SER A 33 8.98 13.77 -10.38
CA SER A 33 8.24 13.62 -9.12
C SER A 33 6.74 13.37 -9.36
N ARG A 34 6.14 14.03 -10.33
CA ARG A 34 4.73 13.79 -10.70
C ARG A 34 4.52 12.39 -11.28
N ALA A 35 5.42 11.94 -12.17
CA ALA A 35 5.36 10.60 -12.73
C ALA A 35 5.49 9.52 -11.66
N ILE A 36 6.42 9.67 -10.73
CA ILE A 36 6.61 8.76 -9.60
C ILE A 36 5.38 8.78 -8.67
N GLY A 37 4.78 9.95 -8.44
CA GLY A 37 3.56 10.08 -7.65
C GLY A 37 2.36 9.33 -8.26
N VAL A 38 2.20 9.40 -9.57
CA VAL A 38 1.15 8.63 -10.28
C VAL A 38 1.39 7.13 -10.19
N LEU A 39 2.64 6.69 -10.38
CA LEU A 39 3.01 5.28 -10.22
C LEU A 39 2.74 4.79 -8.79
N TRP A 40 3.13 5.57 -7.79
CA TRP A 40 2.85 5.26 -6.40
C TRP A 40 1.34 5.11 -6.14
N ALA A 41 0.52 6.01 -6.68
CA ALA A 41 -0.95 5.93 -6.54
C ALA A 41 -1.52 4.67 -7.18
N ILE A 42 -1.08 4.31 -8.38
CA ILE A 42 -1.51 3.09 -9.08
C ILE A 42 -1.12 1.84 -8.27
N PHE A 43 0.11 1.73 -7.81
CA PHE A 43 0.56 0.60 -7.01
C PHE A 43 -0.16 0.52 -5.67
N THR A 44 -0.46 1.64 -5.04
CA THR A 44 -1.25 1.67 -3.79
C THR A 44 -2.67 1.13 -4.01
N ILE A 45 -3.32 1.48 -5.11
CA ILE A 45 -4.65 0.95 -5.46
C ILE A 45 -4.57 -0.56 -5.73
N CYS A 46 -3.58 -1.01 -6.51
CA CYS A 46 -3.37 -2.44 -6.76
C CYS A 46 -3.11 -3.21 -5.46
N PHE A 47 -2.29 -2.67 -4.59
CA PHE A 47 -2.01 -3.28 -3.28
C PHE A 47 -3.27 -3.36 -2.41
N ALA A 48 -4.12 -2.33 -2.41
CA ALA A 48 -5.38 -2.36 -1.68
C ALA A 48 -6.32 -3.47 -2.17
N ILE A 49 -6.42 -3.66 -3.48
CA ILE A 49 -7.21 -4.75 -4.07
C ILE A 49 -6.66 -6.10 -3.63
N VAL A 50 -5.35 -6.30 -3.71
CA VAL A 50 -4.69 -7.54 -3.27
C VAL A 50 -4.94 -7.78 -1.78
N ASN A 51 -4.85 -6.75 -0.93
CA ASN A 51 -5.07 -6.88 0.51
C ASN A 51 -6.51 -7.27 0.84
N VAL A 52 -7.50 -6.71 0.15
CA VAL A 52 -8.91 -7.13 0.29
C VAL A 52 -9.08 -8.59 -0.13
N VAL A 53 -8.51 -9.00 -1.25
CA VAL A 53 -8.57 -10.39 -1.74
C VAL A 53 -7.92 -11.34 -0.73
N VAL A 54 -6.75 -11.01 -0.21
CA VAL A 54 -6.06 -11.81 0.81
C VAL A 54 -6.90 -11.99 2.06
N PHE A 55 -7.61 -10.95 2.49
CA PHE A 55 -8.48 -11.00 3.68
C PHE A 55 -9.68 -11.93 3.51
N ILE A 56 -10.35 -11.88 2.37
CA ILE A 56 -11.59 -12.64 2.15
C ILE A 56 -11.36 -14.07 1.66
N GLN A 57 -10.20 -14.38 1.12
CA GLN A 57 -9.93 -15.69 0.53
C GLN A 57 -9.57 -16.74 1.60
N PRO A 58 -10.18 -17.95 1.53
CA PRO A 58 -9.89 -19.04 2.47
C PRO A 58 -8.66 -19.87 2.08
N TYR A 59 -7.87 -19.46 1.09
CA TYR A 59 -6.72 -20.21 0.58
C TYR A 59 -5.39 -19.79 1.21
N TRP A 60 -5.34 -19.72 2.54
CA TRP A 60 -4.11 -19.47 3.29
C TRP A 60 -3.29 -20.72 3.47
N ILE A 61 -3.93 -21.78 3.90
CA ILE A 61 -3.38 -23.14 3.93
C ILE A 61 -4.36 -24.12 3.31
N GLY A 62 -3.89 -25.24 2.82
CA GLY A 62 -4.72 -26.23 2.19
C GLY A 62 -4.11 -27.62 2.18
N ASP A 63 -4.92 -28.57 1.79
CA ASP A 63 -4.55 -29.97 1.69
C ASP A 63 -3.43 -30.22 0.68
N SER A 64 -2.78 -31.35 0.82
CA SER A 64 -1.87 -31.93 -0.16
C SER A 64 -2.26 -33.37 -0.46
N VAL A 65 -1.49 -34.04 -1.31
CA VAL A 65 -1.76 -35.43 -1.68
C VAL A 65 -1.71 -36.43 -0.52
N ASN A 66 -1.03 -36.06 0.56
CA ASN A 66 -0.82 -36.91 1.74
C ASN A 66 -1.72 -36.58 2.92
N THR A 67 -2.57 -35.57 2.82
CA THR A 67 -3.46 -35.16 3.91
C THR A 67 -4.59 -36.16 4.14
N PRO A 68 -4.96 -36.43 5.42
CA PRO A 68 -6.07 -37.32 5.76
C PRO A 68 -7.43 -36.84 5.20
N GLN A 69 -7.63 -35.53 5.17
CA GLN A 69 -8.86 -34.91 4.66
C GLN A 69 -8.52 -33.84 3.64
N SER A 70 -9.43 -33.61 2.70
CA SER A 70 -9.32 -32.48 1.77
C SER A 70 -9.94 -31.24 2.38
N GLY A 71 -9.35 -30.08 2.11
CA GLY A 71 -9.89 -28.82 2.56
C GLY A 71 -8.90 -27.66 2.49
N TYR A 72 -9.36 -26.52 2.92
CA TYR A 72 -8.58 -25.29 2.94
C TYR A 72 -9.03 -24.38 4.10
N PHE A 73 -8.09 -23.61 4.64
CA PHE A 73 -8.31 -22.67 5.73
C PHE A 73 -7.87 -21.27 5.31
N GLY A 74 -8.71 -20.30 5.66
CA GLY A 74 -8.38 -18.89 5.63
C GLY A 74 -8.25 -18.31 7.04
N LEU A 75 -8.43 -17.01 7.15
CA LEU A 75 -8.37 -16.30 8.43
C LEU A 75 -9.57 -16.59 9.33
N PHE A 76 -10.77 -16.60 8.77
CA PHE A 76 -12.04 -16.76 9.51
C PHE A 76 -12.99 -17.76 8.87
N TYR A 77 -12.66 -18.29 7.72
CA TYR A 77 -13.49 -19.18 6.94
C TYR A 77 -12.68 -20.39 6.50
N TYR A 78 -13.24 -21.58 6.64
CA TYR A 78 -12.60 -22.81 6.22
C TYR A 78 -13.60 -23.82 5.67
N CYS A 79 -13.15 -24.70 4.80
CA CYS A 79 -13.92 -25.78 4.25
C CYS A 79 -13.13 -27.08 4.39
N VAL A 80 -13.76 -28.10 4.94
CA VAL A 80 -13.17 -29.43 5.15
C VAL A 80 -14.09 -30.48 4.56
N GLY A 81 -13.52 -31.45 3.85
CA GLY A 81 -14.25 -32.60 3.31
C GLY A 81 -14.52 -33.62 4.40
N THR A 82 -15.82 -33.85 4.71
CA THR A 82 -16.26 -34.86 5.65
C THR A 82 -16.90 -36.03 4.93
N GLY A 83 -16.63 -37.27 5.36
CA GLY A 83 -17.26 -38.47 4.85
C GLY A 83 -16.31 -39.45 4.15
N PRO A 84 -16.73 -40.73 4.01
CA PRO A 84 -15.96 -41.75 3.31
C PRO A 84 -15.95 -41.49 1.81
N SER A 85 -14.80 -41.75 1.17
CA SER A 85 -14.69 -41.76 -0.29
C SER A 85 -15.62 -42.84 -0.89
N PRO A 86 -16.48 -42.53 -1.91
CA PRO A 86 -16.39 -41.46 -2.93
C PRO A 86 -17.37 -40.28 -2.72
N SER A 87 -18.15 -40.21 -1.66
CA SER A 87 -19.13 -39.15 -1.41
C SER A 87 -18.62 -38.14 -0.38
N ARG A 88 -17.48 -37.52 -0.64
CA ARG A 88 -16.97 -36.42 0.20
C ARG A 88 -17.81 -35.17 0.01
N GLU A 89 -18.58 -34.83 1.02
CA GLU A 89 -19.24 -33.53 1.07
C GLU A 89 -18.29 -32.51 1.72
N ILE A 90 -18.13 -31.36 1.06
CA ILE A 90 -17.34 -30.27 1.61
C ILE A 90 -18.24 -29.45 2.53
N SER A 91 -17.93 -29.46 3.82
CA SER A 91 -18.60 -28.63 4.81
C SER A 91 -17.79 -27.36 5.05
N CYS A 92 -18.41 -26.22 4.89
CA CYS A 92 -17.79 -24.93 5.09
C CYS A 92 -18.32 -24.25 6.36
N VAL A 93 -17.41 -23.72 7.17
CA VAL A 93 -17.71 -23.09 8.45
C VAL A 93 -16.95 -21.75 8.53
N GLY A 94 -17.57 -20.81 9.19
CA GLY A 94 -17.00 -19.51 9.49
C GLY A 94 -17.66 -18.37 8.73
N SER A 95 -17.77 -17.25 9.40
CA SER A 95 -18.27 -16.00 8.86
C SER A 95 -17.57 -14.86 9.58
N PHE A 96 -17.35 -13.76 8.87
CA PHE A 96 -16.82 -12.55 9.49
C PHE A 96 -17.76 -12.00 10.58
N SER A 97 -19.07 -12.22 10.46
CA SER A 97 -20.06 -11.81 11.44
C SER A 97 -20.11 -12.69 12.70
N ASP A 98 -19.60 -13.93 12.61
CA ASP A 98 -19.54 -14.88 13.73
C ASP A 98 -18.08 -15.17 14.12
N PHE A 99 -17.52 -14.26 14.90
CA PHE A 99 -16.14 -14.34 15.36
C PHE A 99 -15.91 -15.50 16.35
N SER A 100 -16.98 -16.03 16.93
CA SER A 100 -16.91 -17.17 17.86
C SER A 100 -16.65 -18.49 17.14
N SER A 101 -17.00 -18.61 15.86
CA SER A 101 -16.79 -19.83 15.06
C SER A 101 -15.34 -20.06 14.64
N ILE A 102 -14.46 -19.09 14.85
CA ILE A 102 -13.03 -19.22 14.53
C ILE A 102 -12.39 -20.18 15.53
N PRO A 103 -11.69 -21.22 15.05
CA PRO A 103 -11.27 -22.35 15.91
C PRO A 103 -10.15 -22.02 16.91
N SER A 104 -9.40 -20.96 16.69
CA SER A 104 -8.25 -20.61 17.53
C SER A 104 -8.18 -19.11 17.84
N GLY A 105 -7.71 -18.78 19.04
CA GLY A 105 -7.42 -17.40 19.44
C GLY A 105 -6.34 -16.74 18.54
N ALA A 106 -5.37 -17.51 18.07
CA ALA A 106 -4.36 -17.03 17.14
C ALA A 106 -4.96 -16.65 15.78
N PHE A 107 -5.89 -17.42 15.24
CA PHE A 107 -6.61 -17.05 14.02
C PHE A 107 -7.47 -15.80 14.20
N LYS A 108 -8.11 -15.65 15.37
CA LYS A 108 -8.85 -14.42 15.70
C LYS A 108 -7.94 -13.20 15.70
N ALA A 109 -6.78 -13.29 16.35
CA ALA A 109 -5.80 -12.21 16.38
C ALA A 109 -5.25 -11.90 14.98
N ALA A 110 -4.90 -12.90 14.21
CA ALA A 110 -4.44 -12.74 12.83
C ALA A 110 -5.51 -12.07 11.97
N THR A 111 -6.75 -12.47 12.08
CA THR A 111 -7.89 -11.85 11.37
C THR A 111 -8.04 -10.37 11.70
N VAL A 112 -7.92 -10.00 12.99
CA VAL A 112 -7.99 -8.59 13.42
C VAL A 112 -6.85 -7.78 12.83
N PHE A 113 -5.62 -8.27 12.86
CA PHE A 113 -4.46 -7.56 12.32
C PHE A 113 -4.55 -7.38 10.79
N VAL A 114 -4.96 -8.42 10.06
CA VAL A 114 -5.14 -8.31 8.61
C VAL A 114 -6.32 -7.39 8.26
N LEU A 115 -7.40 -7.40 9.05
CA LEU A 115 -8.49 -6.45 8.91
C LEU A 115 -8.03 -5.01 9.12
N LEU A 116 -7.24 -4.74 10.16
CA LEU A 116 -6.66 -3.42 10.40
C LEU A 116 -5.79 -2.96 9.24
N SER A 117 -4.99 -3.85 8.68
CA SER A 117 -4.18 -3.52 7.50
C SER A 117 -5.05 -3.15 6.29
N MET A 118 -6.14 -3.87 6.08
CA MET A 118 -7.12 -3.59 5.02
C MET A 118 -7.79 -2.23 5.22
N VAL A 119 -8.24 -1.92 6.43
CA VAL A 119 -8.86 -0.64 6.76
C VAL A 119 -7.87 0.52 6.58
N LEU A 120 -6.63 0.36 7.00
CA LEU A 120 -5.59 1.37 6.85
C LEU A 120 -5.27 1.68 5.38
N ILE A 121 -5.17 0.66 4.53
CA ILE A 121 -4.89 0.90 3.11
C ILE A 121 -6.09 1.50 2.38
N LEU A 122 -7.31 1.11 2.72
CA LEU A 122 -8.52 1.72 2.17
C LEU A 122 -8.66 3.19 2.64
N SER A 123 -8.30 3.48 3.88
CA SER A 123 -8.24 4.86 4.40
C SER A 123 -7.18 5.69 3.68
N CYS A 124 -6.04 5.09 3.35
CA CYS A 124 -5.01 5.73 2.53
C CYS A 124 -5.54 6.12 1.15
N ILE A 125 -6.30 5.25 0.49
CA ILE A 125 -6.96 5.56 -0.80
C ILE A 125 -7.97 6.71 -0.63
N ALA A 126 -8.76 6.71 0.43
CA ALA A 126 -9.67 7.81 0.74
C ALA A 126 -8.91 9.13 0.96
N CYS A 127 -7.76 9.08 1.63
CA CYS A 127 -6.88 10.24 1.80
C CYS A 127 -6.30 10.77 0.48
N MET A 128 -6.19 9.94 -0.56
CA MET A 128 -5.75 10.43 -1.89
C MET A 128 -6.72 11.45 -2.47
N ALA A 129 -8.01 11.38 -2.13
CA ALA A 129 -8.99 12.41 -2.51
C ALA A 129 -8.65 13.78 -1.91
N LEU A 130 -7.94 13.83 -0.78
CA LEU A 130 -7.51 15.06 -0.13
C LEU A 130 -6.39 15.81 -0.88
N PHE A 131 -5.77 15.22 -1.89
CA PHE A 131 -4.82 15.95 -2.76
C PHE A 131 -5.43 17.16 -3.44
N PHE A 132 -6.75 17.18 -3.60
CA PHE A 132 -7.47 18.31 -4.18
C PHE A 132 -7.77 19.44 -3.17
N PHE A 133 -7.73 19.15 -1.87
CA PHE A 133 -8.17 20.07 -0.82
C PHE A 133 -7.07 20.44 0.18
N CYS A 134 -6.05 19.61 0.33
CA CYS A 134 -5.01 19.74 1.33
C CYS A 134 -3.63 19.89 0.69
N ASN A 135 -2.67 20.29 1.51
CA ASN A 135 -1.27 20.36 1.10
C ASN A 135 -0.74 18.97 0.72
N THR A 136 -0.26 18.83 -0.52
CA THR A 136 0.22 17.57 -1.11
C THR A 136 1.29 16.88 -0.26
N SER A 137 2.23 17.66 0.30
CA SER A 137 3.27 17.11 1.19
C SER A 137 2.70 16.41 2.42
N THR A 138 1.70 17.04 3.06
CA THR A 138 1.05 16.48 4.26
C THR A 138 0.29 15.19 3.91
N VAL A 139 -0.40 15.16 2.77
CA VAL A 139 -1.12 13.96 2.32
C VAL A 139 -0.17 12.80 2.06
N TYR A 140 0.96 13.03 1.38
CA TYR A 140 1.97 11.99 1.17
C TYR A 140 2.54 11.44 2.48
N LYS A 141 2.87 12.30 3.44
CA LYS A 141 3.39 11.88 4.75
C LYS A 141 2.36 11.10 5.55
N THR A 142 1.10 11.51 5.53
CA THR A 142 0.00 10.79 6.19
C THR A 142 -0.20 9.41 5.56
N CYS A 143 -0.24 9.32 4.24
CA CYS A 143 -0.32 8.04 3.53
C CYS A 143 0.89 7.14 3.82
N ALA A 144 2.09 7.72 3.91
CA ALA A 144 3.29 6.97 4.24
C ALA A 144 3.20 6.30 5.63
N TRP A 145 2.72 7.02 6.64
CA TRP A 145 2.48 6.46 7.97
C TRP A 145 1.40 5.39 7.97
N MET A 146 0.29 5.62 7.26
CA MET A 146 -0.78 4.61 7.11
C MET A 146 -0.28 3.33 6.44
N GLN A 147 0.52 3.45 5.39
CA GLN A 147 1.10 2.30 4.69
C GLN A 147 2.13 1.56 5.53
N LEU A 148 2.92 2.28 6.33
CA LEU A 148 3.86 1.67 7.28
C LEU A 148 3.12 0.85 8.34
N LEU A 149 2.07 1.42 8.95
CA LEU A 149 1.23 0.71 9.92
C LEU A 149 0.51 -0.48 9.28
N CYS A 150 0.04 -0.34 8.05
CA CYS A 150 -0.54 -1.44 7.29
C CYS A 150 0.46 -2.60 7.15
N GLY A 151 1.70 -2.31 6.78
CA GLY A 151 2.77 -3.31 6.69
C GLY A 151 3.06 -3.98 8.02
N VAL A 152 3.13 -3.24 9.11
CA VAL A 152 3.33 -3.78 10.46
C VAL A 152 2.16 -4.70 10.86
N CYS A 153 0.92 -4.30 10.60
CA CYS A 153 -0.25 -5.14 10.86
C CYS A 153 -0.22 -6.45 10.06
N LEU A 154 0.17 -6.40 8.78
CA LEU A 154 0.35 -7.59 7.96
C LEU A 154 1.44 -8.52 8.50
N VAL A 155 2.57 -7.98 8.92
CA VAL A 155 3.65 -8.77 9.55
C VAL A 155 3.10 -9.49 10.78
N LEU A 156 2.42 -8.79 11.67
CA LEU A 156 1.85 -9.37 12.88
C LEU A 156 0.82 -10.45 12.54
N GLY A 157 -0.07 -10.20 11.60
CA GLY A 157 -1.05 -11.18 11.14
C GLY A 157 -0.39 -12.44 10.58
N CYS A 158 0.61 -12.28 9.70
CA CYS A 158 1.33 -13.41 9.10
C CYS A 158 2.20 -14.18 10.10
N MET A 159 2.71 -13.53 11.15
CA MET A 159 3.49 -14.20 12.19
C MET A 159 2.63 -14.90 13.24
N ILE A 160 1.46 -14.37 13.56
CA ILE A 160 0.53 -14.95 14.53
C ILE A 160 -0.27 -16.10 13.91
N PHE A 161 -0.57 -16.06 12.64
CA PHE A 161 -1.36 -17.09 11.95
C PHE A 161 -0.81 -18.52 12.13
N PRO A 162 0.50 -18.78 11.99
CA PRO A 162 1.07 -20.10 12.23
C PRO A 162 0.97 -20.61 13.68
N ASP A 163 0.81 -19.74 14.65
CA ASP A 163 0.63 -20.14 16.05
C ASP A 163 -0.71 -20.88 16.26
N GLY A 164 -1.69 -20.65 15.40
CA GLY A 164 -2.99 -21.30 15.42
C GLY A 164 -3.04 -22.67 14.73
N TRP A 165 -1.97 -23.12 14.09
CA TRP A 165 -1.96 -24.41 13.38
C TRP A 165 -2.05 -25.64 14.31
N ASP A 166 -1.91 -25.47 15.62
CA ASP A 166 -2.15 -26.51 16.60
C ASP A 166 -3.64 -26.74 16.92
N ALA A 167 -4.56 -25.97 16.28
CA ALA A 167 -6.00 -26.17 16.45
C ALA A 167 -6.42 -27.58 16.02
N GLU A 168 -7.37 -28.15 16.77
CA GLU A 168 -7.86 -29.51 16.54
C GLU A 168 -8.35 -29.71 15.10
N VAL A 169 -9.11 -28.76 14.55
CA VAL A 169 -9.64 -28.82 13.19
C VAL A 169 -8.54 -28.90 12.14
N ILE A 170 -7.42 -28.19 12.33
CA ILE A 170 -6.28 -28.24 11.42
C ILE A 170 -5.53 -29.56 11.58
N ARG A 171 -5.41 -30.04 12.81
CA ARG A 171 -4.77 -31.34 13.08
C ARG A 171 -5.57 -32.49 12.43
N ASP A 172 -6.89 -32.44 12.49
CA ASP A 172 -7.75 -33.43 11.84
C ASP A 172 -7.59 -33.45 10.31
N MET A 173 -7.38 -32.28 9.70
CA MET A 173 -7.19 -32.15 8.25
C MET A 173 -5.75 -32.48 7.84
N CYS A 174 -4.77 -31.98 8.54
CA CYS A 174 -3.35 -31.99 8.14
C CYS A 174 -2.53 -33.12 8.78
N GLY A 175 -3.12 -33.89 9.69
CA GLY A 175 -2.46 -34.99 10.39
C GLY A 175 -1.97 -34.62 11.80
N GLU A 176 -1.68 -35.66 12.61
CA GLU A 176 -1.30 -35.51 14.02
C GLU A 176 0.06 -34.80 14.23
N GLN A 177 0.89 -34.72 13.19
CA GLN A 177 2.19 -34.03 13.23
C GLN A 177 2.06 -32.51 13.15
N THR A 178 0.84 -32.00 12.98
CA THR A 178 0.56 -30.58 12.92
C THR A 178 0.68 -29.95 14.29
N GLY A 179 1.38 -28.86 14.39
CA GLY A 179 1.58 -28.12 15.63
C GLY A 179 1.84 -26.65 15.33
N LYS A 180 2.15 -25.87 16.39
CA LYS A 180 2.53 -24.48 16.21
C LYS A 180 3.70 -24.34 15.24
N TYR A 181 3.52 -23.51 14.21
CA TYR A 181 4.51 -23.30 13.13
C TYR A 181 4.88 -24.58 12.33
N SER A 182 4.09 -25.63 12.43
CA SER A 182 4.26 -26.86 11.67
C SER A 182 2.95 -27.29 11.02
N LEU A 183 2.91 -27.30 9.69
CA LEU A 183 1.71 -27.64 8.91
C LEU A 183 1.45 -29.15 8.76
N GLY A 184 2.37 -30.01 9.23
CA GLY A 184 2.25 -31.45 8.97
C GLY A 184 2.23 -31.74 7.47
N ASP A 185 1.17 -32.43 7.00
CA ASP A 185 1.04 -32.78 5.59
C ASP A 185 0.36 -31.71 4.73
N CYS A 186 -0.15 -30.63 5.33
CA CYS A 186 -0.71 -29.49 4.61
C CYS A 186 0.36 -28.59 3.97
N SER A 187 -0.08 -27.73 3.06
CA SER A 187 0.79 -26.79 2.37
C SER A 187 0.23 -25.35 2.49
N VAL A 188 1.16 -24.41 2.45
CA VAL A 188 0.84 -22.98 2.32
C VAL A 188 0.24 -22.71 0.95
N ARG A 189 -0.84 -21.94 0.91
CA ARG A 189 -1.54 -21.59 -0.32
C ARG A 189 -1.26 -20.15 -0.75
N TRP A 190 -1.74 -19.79 -1.91
CA TRP A 190 -1.40 -18.53 -2.59
C TRP A 190 -1.79 -17.28 -1.81
N ALA A 191 -2.89 -17.28 -1.05
CA ALA A 191 -3.31 -16.09 -0.30
C ALA A 191 -2.31 -15.72 0.81
N TYR A 192 -1.73 -16.72 1.50
CA TYR A 192 -0.70 -16.48 2.50
C TYR A 192 0.59 -15.95 1.87
N MET A 193 0.97 -16.51 0.71
CA MET A 193 2.13 -16.01 -0.04
C MET A 193 1.92 -14.56 -0.51
N LEU A 194 0.72 -14.22 -1.00
CA LEU A 194 0.37 -12.86 -1.37
C LEU A 194 0.40 -11.91 -0.18
N ALA A 195 -0.03 -12.35 1.02
CA ALA A 195 0.05 -11.55 2.23
C ALA A 195 1.52 -11.22 2.58
N ILE A 196 2.42 -12.17 2.47
CA ILE A 196 3.87 -11.97 2.70
C ILE A 196 4.45 -11.01 1.67
N MET A 197 4.12 -11.18 0.39
CA MET A 197 4.55 -10.24 -0.66
C MET A 197 4.00 -8.83 -0.42
N GLY A 198 2.76 -8.74 0.06
CA GLY A 198 2.12 -7.48 0.43
C GLY A 198 2.84 -6.71 1.52
N ILE A 199 3.54 -7.40 2.43
CA ILE A 199 4.39 -6.75 3.45
C ILE A 199 5.51 -5.94 2.78
N LEU A 200 6.20 -6.53 1.81
CA LEU A 200 7.26 -5.86 1.07
C LEU A 200 6.71 -4.67 0.27
N ASP A 201 5.57 -4.85 -0.40
CA ASP A 201 4.89 -3.77 -1.13
C ASP A 201 4.53 -2.61 -0.20
N ALA A 202 3.94 -2.88 0.96
CA ALA A 202 3.57 -1.86 1.93
C ALA A 202 4.79 -1.05 2.41
N LEU A 203 5.92 -1.71 2.68
CA LEU A 203 7.16 -1.05 3.11
C LEU A 203 7.75 -0.19 2.00
N ILE A 204 7.79 -0.68 0.77
CA ILE A 204 8.30 0.05 -0.40
C ILE A 204 7.42 1.27 -0.68
N LEU A 205 6.10 1.11 -0.69
CA LEU A 205 5.14 2.19 -0.91
C LEU A 205 5.23 3.26 0.18
N SER A 206 5.38 2.85 1.44
CA SER A 206 5.57 3.77 2.57
C SER A 206 6.84 4.60 2.40
N PHE A 207 7.96 3.95 2.11
CA PHE A 207 9.23 4.65 1.86
C PHE A 207 9.13 5.64 0.70
N LEU A 208 8.54 5.22 -0.41
CA LEU A 208 8.34 6.07 -1.58
C LEU A 208 7.45 7.27 -1.26
N ALA A 209 6.39 7.08 -0.48
CA ALA A 209 5.50 8.17 -0.05
C ALA A 209 6.22 9.17 0.87
N PHE A 210 7.11 8.71 1.77
CA PHE A 210 7.95 9.60 2.56
C PHE A 210 8.89 10.44 1.69
N VAL A 211 9.55 9.82 0.72
CA VAL A 211 10.42 10.52 -0.23
C VAL A 211 9.65 11.56 -1.03
N LEU A 212 8.49 11.21 -1.56
CA LEU A 212 7.62 12.13 -2.31
C LEU A 212 7.13 13.29 -1.43
N GLY A 213 6.74 13.01 -0.18
CA GLY A 213 6.33 14.02 0.77
C GLY A 213 7.44 15.02 1.10
N ASN A 214 8.67 14.55 1.31
CA ASN A 214 9.84 15.39 1.54
C ASN A 214 10.18 16.26 0.32
N ARG A 215 10.13 15.69 -0.88
CA ARG A 215 10.34 16.44 -2.13
C ARG A 215 9.33 17.56 -2.32
N GLN A 216 8.06 17.32 -2.01
CA GLN A 216 7.01 18.37 -2.09
C GLN A 216 7.23 19.46 -1.06
N THR A 217 7.75 19.15 0.13
CA THR A 217 8.12 20.15 1.13
C THR A 217 9.27 21.03 0.63
N ASP A 218 10.30 20.44 0.03
CA ASP A 218 11.45 21.16 -0.51
C ASP A 218 11.02 22.11 -1.63
N PHE A 219 10.14 21.71 -2.52
CA PHE A 219 9.57 22.58 -3.56
C PHE A 219 8.80 23.77 -2.99
N TYR A 220 7.97 23.53 -1.98
CA TYR A 220 7.20 24.60 -1.34
C TYR A 220 8.09 25.62 -0.66
N LEU A 221 9.16 25.19 0.00
CA LEU A 221 10.15 26.07 0.63
C LEU A 221 10.94 26.88 -0.41
N ASP A 222 11.29 26.26 -1.54
CA ASP A 222 12.00 26.90 -2.63
C ASP A 222 11.16 27.99 -3.31
N ASP A 223 9.88 27.71 -3.55
CA ASP A 223 8.90 28.68 -4.06
C ASP A 223 8.76 29.89 -3.11
N LEU A 224 8.62 29.65 -1.80
CA LEU A 224 8.53 30.73 -0.81
C LEU A 224 9.80 31.58 -0.74
N GLN A 225 10.98 30.99 -0.89
CA GLN A 225 12.24 31.76 -0.91
C GLN A 225 12.35 32.61 -2.17
N THR A 226 11.85 32.12 -3.30
CA THR A 226 11.86 32.84 -4.57
C THR A 226 10.90 34.02 -4.54
N ASP A 227 9.71 33.86 -3.98
CA ASP A 227 8.72 34.92 -3.80
C ASP A 227 9.24 36.03 -2.87
N ASN A 228 9.81 35.66 -1.72
CA ASN A 228 10.42 36.62 -0.77
C ASN A 228 11.58 37.41 -1.38
N LYS A 229 12.38 36.76 -2.23
CA LYS A 229 13.48 37.44 -2.90
C LYS A 229 12.99 38.39 -3.99
N GLY A 230 11.94 38.04 -4.69
CA GLY A 230 11.28 38.89 -5.67
C GLY A 230 10.67 40.15 -5.04
N ASP A 231 10.03 40.00 -3.88
CA ASP A 231 9.45 41.12 -3.11
C ASP A 231 10.54 42.06 -2.54
N LEU A 232 11.66 41.52 -2.09
CA LEU A 232 12.81 42.31 -1.62
C LEU A 232 13.46 43.11 -2.77
N GLU A 233 13.59 42.50 -3.93
CA GLU A 233 14.17 43.14 -5.12
C GLU A 233 13.24 44.23 -5.65
N SER A 234 11.93 43.99 -5.65
CA SER A 234 10.90 44.99 -6.03
C SER A 234 10.88 46.19 -5.08
N ASN A 235 10.95 45.95 -3.76
CA ASN A 235 11.00 47.01 -2.75
C ASN A 235 12.32 47.80 -2.80
N SER A 236 13.44 47.18 -3.09
CA SER A 236 14.73 47.86 -3.25
C SER A 236 14.77 48.74 -4.49
N LEU A 237 14.12 48.32 -5.57
CA LEU A 237 13.97 49.14 -6.76
C LEU A 237 13.06 50.35 -6.55
N GLN A 238 11.98 50.21 -5.77
CA GLN A 238 11.10 51.34 -5.42
C GLN A 238 11.81 52.37 -4.54
N LEU A 239 12.68 51.92 -3.63
CA LEU A 239 13.47 52.82 -2.75
C LEU A 239 14.60 53.54 -3.47
N SER A 240 15.06 53.03 -4.64
CA SER A 240 16.06 53.67 -5.45
C SER A 240 15.56 54.75 -6.42
N PHE A 241 14.22 54.88 -6.53
CA PHE A 241 13.55 55.93 -7.34
C PHE A 241 13.01 57.11 -6.52
N PHE A 242 13.27 57.16 -5.23
CA PHE A 242 13.04 58.32 -4.36
C PHE A 242 14.40 58.87 -3.87
#